data_1b1a43ab0e864294059722141e0b7c95
#
_entry.id   1b1a43ab0e864294059722141e0b7c95
#
_cell.length_a   1.000
_cell.length_b   1.000
_cell.length_c   1.000
_cell.angle_alpha   90.00
_cell.angle_beta   90.00
_cell.angle_gamma   90.00
#
_symmetry.space_group_name_H-M   'P 1'
#
loop_
_entity.id
_entity.type
_entity.pdbx_description
1 polymer ?
#
loop_
_entity_poly.entity_id
_entity_poly.type
_entity_poly.pdbx_seq_one_letter_code
_entity_poly.pdbx_strand_id
1 'polypeptide(L)'
;MLAAECLALGRARALWWVMARREITARYAGTAAGVLWAYIQPLLMVAAYYLVFDVVFAMRLGDNAPTTAVGAYLVVGSLPWMAFCDAVSRGMSSLVEAGGVLQKNALPPVLFPAKSVLASMVVFGPLLLALVLGYGPQHGFAPALLGMPLLVGLQFVLSMLLGYALAILAA
;
A
#
# COMPACT_ATOMS: atom_id res chain seq x y z
N MET A 1 26.97 8.09 5.95
CA MET A 1 26.08 7.21 6.72
C MET A 1 24.93 6.69 5.84
N LEU A 2 24.04 7.52 5.32
CA LEU A 2 22.89 7.12 4.48
C LEU A 2 23.26 6.25 3.26
N ALA A 3 24.35 6.55 2.55
CA ALA A 3 24.77 5.77 1.38
C ALA A 3 25.22 4.34 1.73
N ALA A 4 25.85 4.13 2.88
CA ALA A 4 26.24 2.80 3.35
C ALA A 4 25.01 1.99 3.79
N GLU A 5 24.00 2.62 4.36
CA GLU A 5 22.75 2.01 4.73
C GLU A 5 21.92 1.63 3.49
N CYS A 6 21.86 2.49 2.46
CA CYS A 6 21.23 2.17 1.19
C CYS A 6 21.90 0.99 0.48
N LEU A 7 23.22 0.89 0.52
CA LEU A 7 23.96 -0.25 -0.02
C LEU A 7 23.72 -1.55 0.78
N ALA A 8 23.62 -1.45 2.10
CA ALA A 8 23.25 -2.56 2.96
C ALA A 8 21.83 -3.05 2.68
N LEU A 9 20.90 -2.12 2.44
CA LEU A 9 19.53 -2.38 2.02
C LEU A 9 19.47 -3.15 0.69
N GLY A 10 20.26 -2.75 -0.32
CA GLY A 10 20.32 -3.45 -1.60
C GLY A 10 20.87 -4.89 -1.52
N ARG A 11 21.84 -5.11 -0.64
CA ARG A 11 22.39 -6.47 -0.37
C ARG A 11 21.43 -7.35 0.43
N ALA A 12 20.56 -6.75 1.24
CA ALA A 12 19.61 -7.46 2.10
C ALA A 12 18.23 -7.70 1.43
N ARG A 13 18.08 -7.49 0.11
CA ARG A 13 16.79 -7.62 -0.59
C ARG A 13 16.06 -8.94 -0.34
N ALA A 14 16.80 -10.05 -0.25
CA ALA A 14 16.23 -11.36 0.06
C ALA A 14 15.67 -11.40 1.50
N LEU A 15 16.39 -10.78 2.45
CA LEU A 15 15.97 -10.69 3.85
C LEU A 15 14.69 -9.83 3.97
N TRP A 16 14.61 -8.72 3.23
CA TRP A 16 13.43 -7.85 3.20
C TRP A 16 12.19 -8.58 2.73
N TRP A 17 12.33 -9.33 1.64
CA TRP A 17 11.22 -10.12 1.12
C TRP A 17 10.73 -11.16 2.13
N VAL A 18 11.66 -11.88 2.76
CA VAL A 18 11.32 -12.86 3.80
C VAL A 18 10.64 -12.18 5.00
N MET A 19 11.16 -11.02 5.44
CA MET A 19 10.57 -10.26 6.56
C MET A 19 9.18 -9.72 6.20
N ALA A 20 9.01 -9.12 5.02
CA ALA A 20 7.71 -8.62 4.56
C ALA A 20 6.68 -9.75 4.43
N ARG A 21 7.06 -10.87 3.85
CA ARG A 21 6.19 -12.04 3.75
C ARG A 21 5.78 -12.58 5.13
N ARG A 22 6.72 -12.67 6.07
CA ARG A 22 6.43 -13.08 7.45
C ARG A 22 5.49 -12.10 8.14
N GLU A 23 5.65 -10.81 7.93
CA GLU A 23 4.78 -9.79 8.48
C GLU A 23 3.35 -9.94 7.96
N ILE A 24 3.17 -10.10 6.63
CA ILE A 24 1.85 -10.33 6.02
C ILE A 24 1.23 -11.61 6.60
N THR A 25 1.97 -12.71 6.67
CA THR A 25 1.46 -13.98 7.17
C THR A 25 1.10 -13.92 8.66
N ALA A 26 1.94 -13.27 9.48
CA ALA A 26 1.69 -13.11 10.91
C ALA A 26 0.43 -12.29 11.20
N ARG A 27 0.15 -11.29 10.37
CA ARG A 27 -1.02 -10.40 10.48
C ARG A 27 -2.35 -11.15 10.36
N TYR A 28 -2.40 -12.15 9.52
CA TYR A 28 -3.60 -12.93 9.22
C TYR A 28 -3.54 -14.36 9.78
N ALA A 29 -2.55 -14.66 10.63
CA ALA A 29 -2.44 -15.95 11.31
C ALA A 29 -3.65 -16.20 12.20
N GLY A 30 -4.20 -17.40 12.10
CA GLY A 30 -5.39 -17.81 12.89
C GLY A 30 -6.74 -17.37 12.29
N THR A 31 -6.75 -16.67 11.16
CA THR A 31 -8.00 -16.34 10.45
C THR A 31 -8.38 -17.43 9.46
N ALA A 32 -9.69 -17.66 9.27
CA ALA A 32 -10.20 -18.72 8.38
C ALA A 32 -9.74 -18.57 6.92
N ALA A 33 -9.64 -17.34 6.41
CA ALA A 33 -9.18 -17.05 5.05
C ALA A 33 -7.69 -16.68 4.95
N GLY A 34 -6.96 -16.61 6.07
CA GLY A 34 -5.53 -16.31 6.08
C GLY A 34 -5.20 -15.00 5.36
N VAL A 35 -4.15 -15.02 4.55
CA VAL A 35 -3.66 -13.84 3.80
C VAL A 35 -4.68 -13.30 2.79
N LEU A 36 -5.70 -14.08 2.39
CA LEU A 36 -6.75 -13.60 1.49
C LEU A 36 -7.52 -12.40 2.07
N TRP A 37 -7.60 -12.28 3.39
CA TRP A 37 -8.22 -11.11 4.05
C TRP A 37 -7.55 -9.79 3.68
N ALA A 38 -6.24 -9.81 3.37
CA ALA A 38 -5.53 -8.63 2.90
C ALA A 38 -6.13 -8.03 1.63
N TYR A 39 -6.69 -8.87 0.77
CA TYR A 39 -7.31 -8.48 -0.49
C TYR A 39 -8.83 -8.32 -0.37
N ILE A 40 -9.49 -9.17 0.42
CA ILE A 40 -10.94 -9.14 0.61
C ILE A 40 -11.36 -7.78 1.20
N GLN A 41 -10.66 -7.28 2.21
CA GLN A 41 -11.02 -6.03 2.88
C GLN A 41 -11.03 -4.81 1.95
N PRO A 42 -9.98 -4.51 1.16
CA PRO A 42 -10.02 -3.44 0.16
C PRO A 42 -11.09 -3.66 -0.92
N LEU A 43 -11.28 -4.91 -1.37
CA LEU A 43 -12.28 -5.23 -2.38
C LEU A 43 -13.71 -5.02 -1.88
N LEU A 44 -14.00 -5.35 -0.62
CA LEU A 44 -15.30 -5.06 0.00
C LEU A 44 -15.56 -3.55 0.05
N MET A 45 -14.54 -2.75 0.35
CA MET A 45 -14.66 -1.29 0.34
C MET A 45 -14.96 -0.75 -1.06
N VAL A 46 -14.26 -1.26 -2.08
CA VAL A 46 -14.51 -0.96 -3.49
C VAL A 46 -15.95 -1.33 -3.89
N ALA A 47 -16.38 -2.54 -3.52
CA ALA A 47 -17.74 -3.01 -3.77
C ALA A 47 -18.80 -2.16 -3.07
N ALA A 48 -18.54 -1.74 -1.84
CA ALA A 48 -19.43 -0.86 -1.08
C ALA A 48 -19.58 0.51 -1.74
N TYR A 49 -18.48 1.14 -2.19
CA TYR A 49 -18.56 2.40 -2.94
C TYR A 49 -19.36 2.26 -4.22
N TYR A 50 -19.08 1.22 -5.01
CA TYR A 50 -19.83 0.98 -6.23
C TYR A 50 -21.33 0.78 -5.94
N LEU A 51 -21.67 -0.09 -4.99
CA LEU A 51 -23.05 -0.39 -4.64
C LEU A 51 -23.78 0.86 -4.16
N VAL A 52 -23.20 1.63 -3.25
CA VAL A 52 -23.85 2.80 -2.65
C VAL A 52 -24.03 3.91 -3.68
N PHE A 53 -22.98 4.29 -4.39
CA PHE A 53 -23.02 5.49 -5.24
C PHE A 53 -23.57 5.23 -6.63
N ASP A 54 -23.29 4.09 -7.24
CA ASP A 54 -23.73 3.79 -8.60
C ASP A 54 -25.07 3.06 -8.65
N VAL A 55 -25.34 2.16 -7.68
CA VAL A 55 -26.55 1.34 -7.66
C VAL A 55 -27.65 1.97 -6.81
N VAL A 56 -27.37 2.29 -5.53
CA VAL A 56 -28.40 2.81 -4.62
C VAL A 56 -28.75 4.27 -4.92
N PHE A 57 -27.75 5.14 -4.97
CA PHE A 57 -27.98 6.56 -5.25
C PHE A 57 -28.09 6.87 -6.74
N ALA A 58 -27.66 5.96 -7.62
CA ALA A 58 -27.59 6.14 -9.07
C ALA A 58 -26.97 7.49 -9.48
N MET A 59 -25.99 7.95 -8.69
CA MET A 59 -25.34 9.24 -8.92
C MET A 59 -24.53 9.19 -10.22
N ARG A 60 -24.54 10.31 -10.95
CA ARG A 60 -23.75 10.48 -12.17
C ARG A 60 -22.90 11.74 -12.06
N LEU A 61 -21.66 11.66 -12.50
CA LEU A 61 -20.80 12.80 -12.71
C LEU A 61 -21.24 13.55 -13.98
N GLY A 62 -20.99 14.87 -14.03
CA GLY A 62 -21.33 15.68 -15.20
C GLY A 62 -20.56 15.26 -16.46
N ASP A 63 -21.02 15.72 -17.63
CA ASP A 63 -20.54 15.32 -18.95
C ASP A 63 -19.05 15.59 -19.20
N ASN A 64 -18.43 16.48 -18.44
CA ASN A 64 -17.00 16.81 -18.53
C ASN A 64 -16.10 15.93 -17.63
N ALA A 65 -16.68 14.96 -16.89
CA ALA A 65 -15.92 14.08 -16.03
C ALA A 65 -15.29 12.90 -16.80
N PRO A 66 -14.13 12.39 -16.35
CA PRO A 66 -13.46 11.26 -17.00
C PRO A 66 -14.28 9.96 -16.99
N THR A 67 -15.27 9.87 -16.11
CA THR A 67 -16.22 8.75 -16.02
C THR A 67 -17.58 9.28 -15.54
N THR A 68 -18.65 8.70 -16.01
CA THR A 68 -20.00 9.06 -15.54
C THR A 68 -20.36 8.39 -14.21
N ALA A 69 -19.67 7.31 -13.84
CA ALA A 69 -19.91 6.54 -12.62
C ALA A 69 -19.15 7.14 -11.43
N VAL A 70 -19.87 7.60 -10.41
CA VAL A 70 -19.29 8.19 -9.19
C VAL A 70 -18.49 7.18 -8.40
N GLY A 71 -19.00 5.94 -8.25
CA GLY A 71 -18.32 4.86 -7.55
C GLY A 71 -16.98 4.52 -8.19
N ALA A 72 -16.91 4.46 -9.52
CA ALA A 72 -15.68 4.25 -10.25
C ALA A 72 -14.64 5.36 -9.96
N TYR A 73 -15.06 6.62 -9.97
CA TYR A 73 -14.20 7.76 -9.63
C TYR A 73 -13.66 7.65 -8.20
N LEU A 74 -14.52 7.32 -7.24
CA LEU A 74 -14.14 7.16 -5.84
C LEU A 74 -13.15 6.00 -5.64
N VAL A 75 -13.33 4.90 -6.35
CA VAL A 75 -12.42 3.74 -6.26
C VAL A 75 -11.01 4.09 -6.72
N VAL A 76 -10.88 4.86 -7.83
CA VAL A 76 -9.58 5.31 -8.35
C VAL A 76 -8.83 6.17 -7.34
N GLY A 77 -9.53 7.00 -6.57
CA GLY A 77 -8.92 7.83 -5.53
C GLY A 77 -8.70 7.11 -4.20
N SER A 78 -9.66 6.30 -3.77
CA SER A 78 -9.64 5.68 -2.44
C SER A 78 -8.63 4.53 -2.32
N LEU A 79 -8.41 3.75 -3.37
CA LEU A 79 -7.50 2.60 -3.32
C LEU A 79 -6.03 3.01 -3.08
N PRO A 80 -5.46 4.00 -3.82
CA PRO A 80 -4.14 4.53 -3.50
C PRO A 80 -4.08 5.17 -2.11
N TRP A 81 -5.14 5.87 -1.70
CA TRP A 81 -5.22 6.46 -0.36
C TRP A 81 -5.17 5.39 0.74
N MET A 82 -5.91 4.30 0.61
CA MET A 82 -5.87 3.16 1.55
C MET A 82 -4.46 2.56 1.62
N ALA A 83 -3.80 2.38 0.47
CA ALA A 83 -2.43 1.89 0.40
C ALA A 83 -1.45 2.81 1.16
N PHE A 84 -1.60 4.12 0.99
CA PHE A 84 -0.81 5.12 1.69
C PHE A 84 -1.04 5.06 3.20
N CYS A 85 -2.28 5.08 3.65
CA CYS A 85 -2.63 5.02 5.07
C CYS A 85 -2.14 3.73 5.74
N ASP A 86 -2.31 2.58 5.08
CA ASP A 86 -1.80 1.30 5.59
C ASP A 86 -0.28 1.31 5.73
N ALA A 87 0.44 1.77 4.71
CA ALA A 87 1.89 1.84 4.71
C ALA A 87 2.44 2.76 5.81
N VAL A 88 1.88 3.97 5.97
CA VAL A 88 2.31 4.96 6.96
C VAL A 88 1.99 4.48 8.38
N SER A 89 0.78 4.00 8.63
CA SER A 89 0.37 3.52 9.96
C SER A 89 1.25 2.37 10.46
N ARG A 90 1.57 1.43 9.57
CA ARG A 90 2.44 0.30 9.90
C ARG A 90 3.90 0.70 10.04
N GLY A 91 4.36 1.62 9.18
CA GLY A 91 5.69 2.20 9.31
C GLY A 91 5.88 2.82 10.68
N MET A 92 4.89 3.58 11.15
CA MET A 92 4.91 4.27 12.45
C MET A 92 5.01 3.29 13.62
N SER A 93 4.19 2.23 13.67
CA SER A 93 4.19 1.27 14.78
C SER A 93 5.37 0.29 14.75
N SER A 94 6.07 0.20 13.64
CA SER A 94 7.06 -0.86 13.38
C SER A 94 8.23 -0.89 14.37
N LEU A 95 8.73 0.27 14.83
CA LEU A 95 9.85 0.33 15.79
C LEU A 95 9.41 -0.01 17.21
N VAL A 96 8.20 0.42 17.60
CA VAL A 96 7.61 0.09 18.90
C VAL A 96 7.38 -1.41 19.02
N GLU A 97 6.79 -2.02 17.99
CA GLU A 97 6.57 -3.48 17.92
C GLU A 97 7.88 -4.27 17.90
N ALA A 98 8.93 -3.71 17.30
CA ALA A 98 10.24 -4.34 17.21
C ALA A 98 11.14 -4.13 18.43
N GLY A 99 10.73 -3.37 19.44
CA GLY A 99 11.55 -2.99 20.58
C GLY A 99 12.24 -4.19 21.26
N GLY A 100 11.51 -5.27 21.49
CA GLY A 100 12.07 -6.49 22.07
C GLY A 100 13.09 -7.24 21.19
N VAL A 101 12.99 -7.09 19.87
CA VAL A 101 13.94 -7.69 18.91
C VAL A 101 15.19 -6.81 18.79
N LEU A 102 15.01 -5.49 18.76
CA LEU A 102 16.10 -4.51 18.70
C LEU A 102 17.02 -4.59 19.91
N GLN A 103 16.47 -4.82 21.11
CA GLN A 103 17.25 -4.98 22.34
C GLN A 103 18.12 -6.25 22.34
N LYS A 104 17.69 -7.30 21.65
CA LYS A 104 18.39 -8.61 21.63
C LYS A 104 19.32 -8.81 20.46
N ASN A 105 19.13 -8.07 19.38
CA ASN A 105 19.86 -8.25 18.12
C ASN A 105 20.33 -6.89 17.60
N ALA A 106 21.57 -6.80 17.17
CA ALA A 106 22.16 -5.62 16.54
C ALA A 106 21.68 -5.45 15.08
N LEU A 107 20.35 -5.40 14.86
CA LEU A 107 19.77 -5.17 13.54
C LEU A 107 19.62 -3.66 13.31
N PRO A 108 19.87 -3.17 12.08
CA PRO A 108 19.65 -1.76 11.75
C PRO A 108 18.18 -1.40 11.94
N PRO A 109 17.82 -0.38 12.73
CA PRO A 109 16.43 0.03 12.98
C PRO A 109 15.66 0.38 11.70
N VAL A 110 16.38 0.84 10.67
CA VAL A 110 15.87 1.16 9.32
C VAL A 110 15.09 0.01 8.67
N LEU A 111 15.43 -1.23 9.00
CA LEU A 111 14.79 -2.41 8.38
C LEU A 111 13.31 -2.55 8.77
N PHE A 112 12.90 -2.06 9.93
CA PHE A 112 11.54 -2.29 10.46
C PHE A 112 10.47 -1.45 9.75
N PRO A 113 10.57 -0.12 9.61
CA PRO A 113 9.63 0.65 8.80
C PRO A 113 9.66 0.23 7.33
N ALA A 114 10.84 -0.04 6.79
CA ALA A 114 10.98 -0.45 5.39
C ALA A 114 10.25 -1.77 5.07
N LYS A 115 10.36 -2.80 5.93
CA LYS A 115 9.64 -4.06 5.72
C LYS A 115 8.13 -3.88 5.77
N SER A 116 7.61 -3.02 6.67
CA SER A 116 6.19 -2.76 6.85
C SER A 116 5.59 -2.03 5.65
N VAL A 117 6.29 -1.00 5.13
CA VAL A 117 5.89 -0.31 3.90
C VAL A 117 5.95 -1.26 2.69
N LEU A 118 6.98 -2.10 2.60
CA LEU A 118 7.08 -3.11 1.54
C LEU A 118 5.94 -4.14 1.62
N ALA A 119 5.57 -4.58 2.83
CA ALA A 119 4.45 -5.48 3.03
C ALA A 119 3.12 -4.87 2.54
N SER A 120 2.87 -3.59 2.81
CA SER A 120 1.72 -2.86 2.28
C SER A 120 1.74 -2.77 0.76
N MET A 121 2.90 -2.54 0.14
CA MET A 121 3.05 -2.55 -1.31
C MET A 121 2.76 -3.91 -1.94
N VAL A 122 3.17 -5.00 -1.32
CA VAL A 122 2.89 -6.36 -1.79
C VAL A 122 1.38 -6.65 -1.77
N VAL A 123 0.66 -6.09 -0.81
CA VAL A 123 -0.80 -6.23 -0.72
C VAL A 123 -1.52 -5.33 -1.73
N PHE A 124 -1.21 -4.04 -1.74
CA PHE A 124 -1.94 -3.06 -2.57
C PHE A 124 -1.42 -2.97 -4.00
N GLY A 125 -0.16 -3.34 -4.27
CA GLY A 125 0.42 -3.31 -5.61
C GLY A 125 -0.39 -4.06 -6.67
N PRO A 126 -0.76 -5.34 -6.45
CA PRO A 126 -1.62 -6.09 -7.37
C PRO A 126 -3.00 -5.46 -7.56
N LEU A 127 -3.59 -4.86 -6.50
CA LEU A 127 -4.88 -4.18 -6.58
C LEU A 127 -4.80 -2.90 -7.41
N LEU A 128 -3.75 -2.10 -7.23
CA LEU A 128 -3.50 -0.91 -8.04
C LEU A 128 -3.23 -1.27 -9.50
N LEU A 129 -2.48 -2.34 -9.75
CA LEU A 129 -2.25 -2.84 -11.09
C LEU A 129 -3.54 -3.32 -11.75
N ALA A 130 -4.38 -4.07 -11.02
CA ALA A 130 -5.67 -4.53 -11.51
C ALA A 130 -6.59 -3.35 -11.85
N LEU A 131 -6.58 -2.28 -11.06
CA LEU A 131 -7.31 -1.06 -11.34
C LEU A 131 -6.82 -0.41 -12.66
N VAL A 132 -5.52 -0.28 -12.85
CA VAL A 132 -4.94 0.27 -14.09
C VAL A 132 -5.30 -0.58 -15.31
N LEU A 133 -5.21 -1.91 -15.20
CA LEU A 133 -5.54 -2.83 -16.28
C LEU A 133 -7.05 -2.88 -16.59
N GLY A 134 -7.90 -2.68 -15.58
CA GLY A 134 -9.35 -2.66 -15.75
C GLY A 134 -9.87 -1.38 -16.43
N TYR A 135 -9.29 -0.23 -16.09
CA TYR A 135 -9.73 1.06 -16.63
C TYR A 135 -8.96 1.50 -17.88
N GLY A 136 -7.70 1.06 -18.05
CA GLY A 136 -6.84 1.44 -19.16
C GLY A 136 -7.44 1.18 -20.55
N PRO A 137 -7.96 -0.02 -20.85
CA PRO A 137 -8.53 -0.35 -22.16
C PRO A 137 -9.77 0.46 -22.51
N GLN A 138 -10.57 0.87 -21.50
CA GLN A 138 -11.84 1.58 -21.70
C GLN A 138 -11.63 3.07 -22.03
N HIS A 139 -10.50 3.65 -21.59
CA HIS A 139 -10.21 5.08 -21.75
C HIS A 139 -9.07 5.36 -22.75
N GLY A 140 -8.64 4.34 -23.50
CA GLY A 140 -7.45 4.40 -24.33
C GLY A 140 -6.17 4.46 -23.47
N PHE A 141 -5.07 3.90 -23.97
CA PHE A 141 -3.78 4.03 -23.29
C PHE A 141 -3.28 5.48 -23.45
N ALA A 142 -3.91 6.41 -22.73
CA ALA A 142 -3.46 7.78 -22.70
C ALA A 142 -2.03 7.85 -22.11
N PRO A 143 -1.18 8.82 -22.57
CA PRO A 143 0.18 9.02 -22.03
C PRO A 143 0.19 9.17 -20.50
N ALA A 144 -0.92 9.63 -19.92
CA ALA A 144 -1.13 9.72 -18.48
C ALA A 144 -1.01 8.34 -17.76
N LEU A 145 -1.34 7.23 -18.42
CA LEU A 145 -1.22 5.89 -17.85
C LEU A 145 0.25 5.49 -17.64
N LEU A 146 1.17 6.00 -18.47
CA LEU A 146 2.61 5.80 -18.30
C LEU A 146 3.15 6.53 -17.06
N GLY A 147 2.46 7.56 -16.57
CA GLY A 147 2.78 8.25 -15.32
C GLY A 147 2.39 7.46 -14.06
N MET A 148 1.48 6.48 -14.16
CA MET A 148 1.01 5.71 -12.99
C MET A 148 2.15 4.97 -12.25
N PRO A 149 3.06 4.24 -12.89
CA PRO A 149 4.18 3.61 -12.20
C PRO A 149 5.06 4.61 -11.46
N LEU A 150 5.24 5.80 -12.03
CA LEU A 150 5.99 6.89 -11.40
C LEU A 150 5.27 7.41 -10.15
N LEU A 151 3.96 7.61 -10.22
CA LEU A 151 3.14 8.06 -9.09
C LEU A 151 3.13 7.02 -7.97
N VAL A 152 2.98 5.75 -8.30
CA VAL A 152 3.04 4.65 -7.33
C VAL A 152 4.42 4.56 -6.68
N GLY A 153 5.49 4.73 -7.47
CA GLY A 153 6.87 4.80 -6.95
C GLY A 153 7.08 5.99 -6.01
N LEU A 154 6.58 7.17 -6.39
CA LEU A 154 6.66 8.38 -5.57
C LEU A 154 5.87 8.22 -4.26
N GLN A 155 4.66 7.67 -4.33
CA GLN A 155 3.86 7.33 -3.16
C GLN A 155 4.58 6.38 -2.22
N PHE A 156 5.27 5.36 -2.76
CA PHE A 156 6.08 4.43 -1.96
C PHE A 156 7.21 5.14 -1.22
N VAL A 157 7.97 5.98 -1.91
CA VAL A 157 9.05 6.76 -1.31
C VAL A 157 8.51 7.69 -0.22
N LEU A 158 7.41 8.38 -0.50
CA LEU A 158 6.75 9.25 0.47
C LEU A 158 6.27 8.49 1.70
N SER A 159 5.61 7.36 1.52
CA SER A 159 5.16 6.49 2.62
C SER A 159 6.32 5.98 3.46
N MET A 160 7.45 5.68 2.82
CA MET A 160 8.66 5.23 3.51
C MET A 160 9.28 6.34 4.35
N LEU A 161 9.40 7.55 3.80
CA LEU A 161 9.93 8.71 4.50
C LEU A 161 9.05 9.10 5.71
N LEU A 162 7.74 9.16 5.50
CA LEU A 162 6.79 9.49 6.57
C LEU A 162 6.72 8.38 7.63
N GLY A 163 6.65 7.12 7.20
CA GLY A 163 6.66 5.98 8.12
C GLY A 163 7.91 5.96 8.99
N TYR A 164 9.04 6.34 8.42
CA TYR A 164 10.31 6.46 9.13
C TYR A 164 10.32 7.61 10.14
N ALA A 165 9.93 8.80 9.70
CA ALA A 165 9.86 9.98 10.55
C ALA A 165 8.91 9.75 11.74
N LEU A 166 7.74 9.20 11.48
CA LEU A 166 6.74 8.90 12.51
C LEU A 166 7.17 7.75 13.44
N ALA A 167 7.87 6.75 12.93
CA ALA A 167 8.40 5.66 13.75
C ALA A 167 9.42 6.17 14.77
N ILE A 168 10.28 7.12 14.39
CA ILE A 168 11.24 7.75 15.30
C ILE A 168 10.52 8.60 16.35
N LEU A 169 9.44 9.30 15.97
CA LEU A 169 8.66 10.12 16.90
C LEU A 169 7.82 9.27 17.87
N ALA A 170 7.46 8.05 17.49
CA ALA A 170 6.65 7.13 18.30
C ALA A 170 7.49 6.23 19.22
N ALA A 171 8.80 6.09 18.98
CA ALA A 171 9.73 5.26 19.75
C ALA A 171 10.25 6.01 21.00
#